data_caa8e07e9e25e62e97abbac651d30bba
#
_entry.id   caa8e07e9e25e62e97abbac651d30bba
#
_cell.length_a   1.000
_cell.length_b   1.000
_cell.length_c   1.000
_cell.angle_alpha   90.00
_cell.angle_beta   90.00
_cell.angle_gamma   90.00
#
_symmetry.space_group_name_H-M   'P 1'
#
loop_
_entity.id
_entity.type
_entity.pdbx_description
1 polymer ?
#
loop_
_entity_poly.entity_id
_entity_poly.type
_entity_poly.pdbx_seq_one_letter_code
_entity_poly.pdbx_strand_id
1 'polypeptide(L)'
;MDESLSLIDTSALDAPVAWRLGTPIPRRRFVADALALAERLPAAGPMLNLSLDRYRFAVGLGAALLRGHTSLLPPNHLHDTVQRLRARFPATYALIEAEGEGHGLPTVVHGEDAALSTLAPAALGIAADHVAAYVLTSGSTGEPVPHPKHWGLLVANAKAEASRLASMVGRADLGGIALVATVPPQHMYGFESSVLLAMLGGAAFEVGRPFYPADIVAALERVPAPRMLVTTPFHLKALQP
;
A
#
# COMPACT_ATOMS: atom_id res chain seq x y z
N MET A 1 16.78 23.05 0.34
CA MET A 1 15.42 22.94 0.94
C MET A 1 14.94 21.55 0.60
N ASP A 2 14.81 20.69 1.62
CA ASP A 2 14.30 19.34 1.39
C ASP A 2 12.85 19.47 0.92
N GLU A 3 12.60 19.02 -0.30
CA GLU A 3 11.26 18.99 -0.88
C GLU A 3 10.42 17.98 -0.10
N SER A 4 9.36 18.48 0.55
CA SER A 4 8.39 17.64 1.28
C SER A 4 7.18 17.37 0.40
N LEU A 5 6.83 16.09 0.23
CA LEU A 5 5.72 15.62 -0.58
C LEU A 5 4.64 15.01 0.30
N SER A 6 3.38 15.25 -0.04
CA SER A 6 2.25 14.73 0.74
C SER A 6 2.16 13.20 0.70
N LEU A 7 1.76 12.60 1.83
CA LEU A 7 1.47 11.17 1.95
C LEU A 7 0.35 10.72 1.00
N ILE A 8 -0.65 11.57 0.78
CA ILE A 8 -1.84 11.27 -0.01
C ILE A 8 -2.29 12.55 -0.73
N ASP A 9 -3.03 12.42 -1.81
CA ASP A 9 -3.70 13.56 -2.43
C ASP A 9 -4.77 14.11 -1.48
N THR A 10 -4.55 15.33 -1.00
CA THR A 10 -5.42 16.04 -0.04
C THR A 10 -6.47 16.93 -0.71
N SER A 11 -6.51 17.02 -2.04
CA SER A 11 -7.46 17.87 -2.78
C SER A 11 -8.92 17.44 -2.60
N ALA A 12 -9.17 16.16 -2.28
CA ALA A 12 -10.51 15.58 -2.13
C ALA A 12 -10.54 14.57 -0.98
N LEU A 13 -10.46 15.02 0.27
CA LEU A 13 -10.43 14.16 1.46
C LEU A 13 -11.69 13.31 1.66
N ASP A 14 -12.82 13.71 1.09
CA ASP A 14 -14.06 12.95 1.13
C ASP A 14 -14.17 11.89 0.03
N ALA A 15 -13.30 11.96 -0.99
CA ALA A 15 -13.25 10.95 -2.03
C ALA A 15 -12.75 9.62 -1.45
N PRO A 16 -13.21 8.47 -1.97
CA PRO A 16 -12.74 7.18 -1.53
C PRO A 16 -11.25 6.97 -1.87
N VAL A 17 -10.52 6.33 -0.98
CA VAL A 17 -9.21 5.73 -1.25
C VAL A 17 -9.34 4.22 -1.40
N ALA A 18 -10.36 3.64 -0.80
CA ALA A 18 -10.62 2.20 -0.84
C ALA A 18 -12.12 1.90 -0.80
N TRP A 19 -12.43 0.65 -1.17
CA TRP A 19 -13.78 0.05 -1.09
C TRP A 19 -13.71 -1.22 -0.27
N ARG A 20 -14.57 -1.35 0.76
CA ARG A 20 -14.70 -2.55 1.57
C ARG A 20 -16.13 -3.08 1.46
N LEU A 21 -16.31 -4.24 0.82
CA LEU A 21 -17.62 -4.84 0.59
C LEU A 21 -18.64 -3.84 -0.02
N GLY A 22 -18.20 -3.03 -0.99
CA GLY A 22 -19.04 -2.01 -1.64
C GLY A 22 -19.19 -0.70 -0.86
N THR A 23 -18.67 -0.62 0.38
CA THR A 23 -18.69 0.61 1.18
C THR A 23 -17.42 1.42 0.95
N PRO A 24 -17.50 2.73 0.63
CA PRO A 24 -16.34 3.57 0.43
C PRO A 24 -15.64 3.89 1.75
N ILE A 25 -14.32 3.87 1.72
CA ILE A 25 -13.46 4.38 2.79
C ILE A 25 -12.85 5.69 2.30
N PRO A 26 -13.20 6.84 2.89
CA PRO A 26 -12.71 8.14 2.42
C PRO A 26 -11.24 8.35 2.81
N ARG A 27 -10.53 9.20 2.04
CA ARG A 27 -9.10 9.54 2.28
C ARG A 27 -8.88 10.11 3.68
N ARG A 28 -9.80 10.94 4.20
CA ARG A 28 -9.71 11.44 5.59
C ARG A 28 -9.66 10.32 6.62
N ARG A 29 -10.38 9.20 6.38
CA ARG A 29 -10.35 8.03 7.24
C ARG A 29 -8.99 7.36 7.22
N PHE A 30 -8.45 7.15 6.02
CA PHE A 30 -7.10 6.61 5.84
C PHE A 30 -6.04 7.43 6.58
N VAL A 31 -6.13 8.76 6.48
CA VAL A 31 -5.18 9.64 7.17
C VAL A 31 -5.31 9.51 8.69
N ALA A 32 -6.54 9.49 9.23
CA ALA A 32 -6.76 9.29 10.67
C ALA A 32 -6.19 7.96 11.15
N ASP A 33 -6.44 6.87 10.42
CA ASP A 33 -5.95 5.54 10.76
C ASP A 33 -4.41 5.46 10.66
N ALA A 34 -3.80 6.09 9.66
CA ALA A 34 -2.35 6.14 9.50
C ALA A 34 -1.67 6.93 10.63
N LEU A 35 -2.22 8.08 11.02
CA LEU A 35 -1.71 8.87 12.14
C LEU A 35 -1.82 8.12 13.48
N ALA A 36 -2.98 7.54 13.78
CA ALA A 36 -3.19 6.78 15.00
C ALA A 36 -2.28 5.55 15.10
N LEU A 37 -2.05 4.86 13.98
CA LEU A 37 -1.09 3.76 13.94
C LEU A 37 0.35 4.27 14.10
N ALA A 38 0.71 5.41 13.50
CA ALA A 38 2.05 6.00 13.61
C ALA A 38 2.45 6.26 15.06
N GLU A 39 1.52 6.70 15.92
CA GLU A 39 1.77 6.91 17.36
C GLU A 39 2.14 5.63 18.12
N ARG A 40 1.73 4.47 17.60
CA ARG A 40 1.93 3.16 18.21
C ARG A 40 3.17 2.43 17.68
N LEU A 41 3.77 2.91 16.59
CA LEU A 41 4.98 2.30 16.04
C LEU A 41 6.18 2.52 16.96
N PRO A 42 7.17 1.61 16.97
CA PRO A 42 8.43 1.79 17.71
C PRO A 42 9.11 3.13 17.38
N ALA A 43 10.07 3.54 18.22
CA ALA A 43 10.80 4.79 17.99
C ALA A 43 11.65 4.75 16.70
N ALA A 44 12.12 3.58 16.29
CA ALA A 44 12.92 3.38 15.08
C ALA A 44 12.85 1.92 14.60
N GLY A 45 13.30 1.70 13.38
CA GLY A 45 13.43 0.38 12.76
C GLY A 45 12.63 0.26 11.45
N PRO A 46 13.08 -0.59 10.53
CA PRO A 46 12.30 -0.89 9.34
C PRO A 46 11.10 -1.77 9.69
N MET A 47 10.00 -1.55 8.98
CA MET A 47 8.74 -2.26 9.17
C MET A 47 8.57 -3.38 8.16
N LEU A 48 8.28 -4.59 8.62
CA LEU A 48 7.75 -5.67 7.81
C LEU A 48 6.22 -5.69 7.94
N ASN A 49 5.51 -5.26 6.89
CA ASN A 49 4.05 -5.23 6.87
C ASN A 49 3.51 -6.59 6.42
N LEU A 50 2.90 -7.34 7.34
CA LEU A 50 2.34 -8.67 7.11
C LEU A 50 0.83 -8.64 6.83
N SER A 51 0.23 -7.45 6.67
CA SER A 51 -1.20 -7.31 6.42
C SER A 51 -1.60 -7.93 5.07
N LEU A 52 -2.65 -8.73 5.09
CA LEU A 52 -3.27 -9.33 3.90
C LEU A 52 -4.34 -8.41 3.30
N ASP A 53 -5.04 -7.66 4.16
CA ASP A 53 -5.99 -6.62 3.76
C ASP A 53 -5.24 -5.43 3.15
N ARG A 54 -5.57 -5.06 1.92
CA ARG A 54 -4.87 -3.99 1.18
C ARG A 54 -4.99 -2.62 1.85
N TYR A 55 -6.12 -2.34 2.50
CA TYR A 55 -6.29 -1.08 3.22
C TYR A 55 -5.40 -1.03 4.46
N ARG A 56 -5.36 -2.10 5.25
CA ARG A 56 -4.46 -2.20 6.40
C ARG A 56 -2.99 -2.13 5.96
N PHE A 57 -2.65 -2.76 4.83
CA PHE A 57 -1.32 -2.61 4.25
C PHE A 57 -1.01 -1.14 3.91
N ALA A 58 -1.93 -0.42 3.26
CA ALA A 58 -1.76 0.99 2.93
C ALA A 58 -1.66 1.88 4.19
N VAL A 59 -2.49 1.63 5.21
CA VAL A 59 -2.43 2.33 6.51
C VAL A 59 -1.07 2.10 7.18
N GLY A 60 -0.57 0.86 7.18
CA GLY A 60 0.76 0.53 7.71
C GLY A 60 1.87 1.28 6.97
N LEU A 61 1.84 1.30 5.63
CA LEU A 61 2.78 2.09 4.82
C LEU A 61 2.73 3.57 5.20
N GLY A 62 1.53 4.15 5.29
CA GLY A 62 1.33 5.56 5.66
C GLY A 62 1.89 5.87 7.05
N ALA A 63 1.60 5.02 8.04
CA ALA A 63 2.12 5.16 9.39
C ALA A 63 3.65 5.09 9.45
N ALA A 64 4.26 4.15 8.72
CA ALA A 64 5.71 4.01 8.62
C ALA A 64 6.35 5.28 8.03
N LEU A 65 5.81 5.80 6.92
CA LEU A 65 6.28 7.02 6.26
C LEU A 65 6.19 8.23 7.20
N LEU A 66 5.08 8.40 7.93
CA LEU A 66 4.88 9.49 8.90
C LEU A 66 5.88 9.42 10.06
N ARG A 67 6.36 8.22 10.42
CA ARG A 67 7.39 8.01 11.44
C ARG A 67 8.82 8.07 10.91
N GLY A 68 9.01 8.25 9.59
CA GLY A 68 10.31 8.18 8.95
C GLY A 68 10.90 6.76 8.90
N HIS A 69 10.04 5.73 8.97
CA HIS A 69 10.47 4.35 8.85
C HIS A 69 10.45 3.88 7.40
N THR A 70 11.30 2.90 7.09
CA THR A 70 11.34 2.23 5.79
C THR A 70 10.54 0.94 5.84
N SER A 71 9.69 0.68 4.85
CA SER A 71 8.96 -0.58 4.70
C SER A 71 9.83 -1.63 4.00
N LEU A 72 9.84 -2.87 4.51
CA LEU A 72 10.47 -4.01 3.84
C LEU A 72 9.40 -4.74 3.01
N LEU A 73 9.65 -4.90 1.71
CA LEU A 73 8.74 -5.55 0.76
C LEU A 73 9.41 -6.82 0.18
N PRO A 74 9.38 -7.93 0.93
CA PRO A 74 9.95 -9.19 0.47
C PRO A 74 9.05 -9.88 -0.57
N PRO A 75 9.60 -10.82 -1.37
CA PRO A 75 8.81 -11.57 -2.35
C PRO A 75 7.76 -12.50 -1.72
N ASN A 76 7.95 -12.88 -0.47
CA ASN A 76 7.02 -13.69 0.32
C ASN A 76 7.27 -13.48 1.82
N HIS A 77 6.36 -13.99 2.65
CA HIS A 77 6.44 -13.92 4.11
C HIS A 77 6.79 -15.29 4.75
N LEU A 78 7.51 -16.14 4.04
CA LEU A 78 7.97 -17.42 4.58
C LEU A 78 8.95 -17.19 5.75
N HIS A 79 8.92 -18.10 6.71
CA HIS A 79 9.75 -17.99 7.92
C HIS A 79 11.23 -17.73 7.59
N ASP A 80 11.81 -18.51 6.68
CA ASP A 80 13.21 -18.34 6.27
C ASP A 80 13.51 -16.97 5.64
N THR A 81 12.56 -16.44 4.85
CA THR A 81 12.68 -15.10 4.28
C THR A 81 12.71 -14.04 5.38
N VAL A 82 11.81 -14.15 6.36
CA VAL A 82 11.74 -13.22 7.49
C VAL A 82 12.99 -13.32 8.37
N GLN A 83 13.53 -14.52 8.63
CA GLN A 83 14.77 -14.69 9.39
C GLN A 83 15.98 -14.05 8.70
N ARG A 84 16.09 -14.17 7.36
CA ARG A 84 17.14 -13.49 6.58
C ARG A 84 16.99 -11.96 6.65
N LEU A 85 15.75 -11.45 6.59
CA LEU A 85 15.49 -10.02 6.77
C LEU A 85 15.91 -9.54 8.15
N ARG A 86 15.57 -10.28 9.21
CA ARG A 86 15.98 -9.99 10.59
C ARG A 86 17.50 -9.95 10.74
N ALA A 87 18.22 -10.89 10.12
CA ALA A 87 19.67 -10.91 10.16
C ALA A 87 20.30 -9.68 9.48
N ARG A 88 19.70 -9.23 8.37
CA ARG A 88 20.18 -8.05 7.62
C ARG A 88 19.73 -6.72 8.24
N PHE A 89 18.55 -6.68 8.82
CA PHE A 89 17.95 -5.52 9.47
C PHE A 89 17.54 -5.86 10.90
N PRO A 90 18.48 -5.89 11.87
CA PRO A 90 18.21 -6.41 13.22
C PRO A 90 17.11 -5.68 14.00
N ALA A 91 16.88 -4.38 13.69
CA ALA A 91 15.84 -3.58 14.33
C ALA A 91 14.45 -3.74 13.67
N THR A 92 14.26 -4.74 12.78
CA THR A 92 12.96 -4.97 12.11
C THR A 92 11.88 -5.34 13.11
N TYR A 93 10.73 -4.71 12.97
CA TYR A 93 9.48 -5.10 13.63
C TYR A 93 8.42 -5.48 12.59
N ALA A 94 7.45 -6.30 13.00
CA ALA A 94 6.34 -6.72 12.14
C ALA A 94 5.06 -5.96 12.50
N LEU A 95 4.36 -5.47 11.48
CA LEU A 95 2.98 -5.01 11.59
C LEU A 95 2.07 -6.16 11.18
N ILE A 96 1.17 -6.58 12.10
CA ILE A 96 0.33 -7.77 11.97
C ILE A 96 -1.15 -7.45 12.16
N GLU A 97 -2.03 -8.31 11.66
CA GLU A 97 -3.49 -8.16 11.81
C GLU A 97 -4.01 -8.87 13.07
N ALA A 98 -3.37 -9.96 13.48
CA ALA A 98 -3.71 -10.74 14.67
C ALA A 98 -2.47 -11.23 15.40
N GLU A 99 -2.59 -11.51 16.70
CA GLU A 99 -1.49 -12.05 17.51
C GLU A 99 -0.99 -13.40 16.96
N GLY A 100 0.32 -13.62 17.06
CA GLY A 100 0.97 -14.89 16.67
C GLY A 100 1.57 -14.91 15.26
N GLU A 101 1.32 -13.91 14.42
CA GLU A 101 1.75 -13.89 13.01
C GLU A 101 3.15 -13.29 12.76
N GLY A 102 3.87 -12.86 13.82
CA GLY A 102 5.08 -12.03 13.71
C GLY A 102 6.39 -12.73 13.36
N HIS A 103 6.41 -14.05 13.11
CA HIS A 103 7.62 -14.85 12.81
C HIS A 103 8.78 -14.65 13.79
N GLY A 104 8.50 -14.32 15.07
CA GLY A 104 9.50 -14.07 16.11
C GLY A 104 10.11 -12.67 16.08
N LEU A 105 9.58 -11.75 15.29
CA LEU A 105 9.89 -10.32 15.35
C LEU A 105 9.10 -9.63 16.48
N PRO A 106 9.58 -8.49 17.02
CA PRO A 106 8.71 -7.58 17.77
C PRO A 106 7.50 -7.18 16.92
N THR A 107 6.30 -7.22 17.51
CA THR A 107 5.06 -7.01 16.76
C THR A 107 4.33 -5.75 17.17
N VAL A 108 3.69 -5.10 16.19
CA VAL A 108 2.63 -4.11 16.40
C VAL A 108 1.37 -4.67 15.75
N VAL A 109 0.30 -4.78 16.53
CA VAL A 109 -1.00 -5.25 16.00
C VAL A 109 -1.77 -4.05 15.45
N HIS A 110 -2.43 -4.18 14.29
CA HIS A 110 -3.37 -3.17 13.82
C HIS A 110 -4.41 -2.90 14.92
N GLY A 111 -4.68 -1.61 15.17
CA GLY A 111 -5.74 -1.20 16.09
C GLY A 111 -7.12 -1.28 15.45
N GLU A 112 -8.12 -1.02 16.29
CA GLU A 112 -9.45 -0.67 15.82
C GLU A 112 -9.42 0.65 15.06
N ASP A 113 -10.47 0.92 14.31
CA ASP A 113 -10.65 2.15 13.55
C ASP A 113 -10.47 3.41 14.43
N ALA A 114 -9.61 4.32 14.02
CA ALA A 114 -9.36 5.56 14.75
C ALA A 114 -10.57 6.50 14.74
N ALA A 115 -10.74 7.30 15.78
CA ALA A 115 -11.68 8.41 15.76
C ALA A 115 -11.24 9.46 14.71
N LEU A 116 -12.20 9.98 13.94
CA LEU A 116 -11.90 11.07 13.00
C LEU A 116 -11.55 12.33 13.80
N SER A 117 -10.32 12.80 13.66
CA SER A 117 -9.85 14.07 14.22
C SER A 117 -9.70 15.13 13.12
N THR A 118 -9.67 16.40 13.53
CA THR A 118 -9.34 17.51 12.62
C THR A 118 -7.86 17.39 12.18
N LEU A 119 -7.66 17.28 10.87
CA LEU A 119 -6.33 17.06 10.27
C LEU A 119 -5.66 18.40 9.97
N ALA A 120 -4.37 18.50 10.37
CA ALA A 120 -3.48 19.52 9.87
C ALA A 120 -2.71 18.98 8.64
N PRO A 121 -2.93 19.51 7.42
CA PRO A 121 -2.28 18.99 6.21
C PRO A 121 -0.74 18.99 6.29
N ALA A 122 -0.15 19.92 7.05
CA ALA A 122 1.29 20.00 7.26
C ALA A 122 1.90 18.75 7.95
N ALA A 123 1.09 17.97 8.67
CA ALA A 123 1.53 16.75 9.33
C ALA A 123 1.74 15.56 8.36
N LEU A 124 1.39 15.73 7.07
CA LEU A 124 1.42 14.64 6.07
C LEU A 124 2.62 14.73 5.12
N GLY A 125 3.57 15.62 5.39
CA GLY A 125 4.75 15.83 4.56
C GLY A 125 5.83 14.78 4.80
N ILE A 126 6.31 14.16 3.72
CA ILE A 126 7.40 13.18 3.72
C ILE A 126 8.56 13.75 2.87
N ALA A 127 9.79 13.68 3.36
CA ALA A 127 10.96 14.13 2.59
C ALA A 127 11.09 13.32 1.29
N ALA A 128 11.34 14.01 0.17
CA ALA A 128 11.40 13.37 -1.15
C ALA A 128 12.52 12.32 -1.26
N ASP A 129 13.62 12.54 -0.56
CA ASP A 129 14.78 11.63 -0.50
C ASP A 129 14.61 10.48 0.51
N HIS A 130 13.54 10.48 1.33
CA HIS A 130 13.28 9.40 2.28
C HIS A 130 13.13 8.06 1.56
N VAL A 131 13.86 7.03 2.05
CA VAL A 131 13.71 5.66 1.57
C VAL A 131 12.41 5.08 2.11
N ALA A 132 11.34 5.18 1.31
CA ALA A 132 10.00 4.71 1.68
C ALA A 132 9.92 3.20 1.80
N ALA A 133 10.63 2.47 0.93
CA ALA A 133 10.64 1.02 0.94
C ALA A 133 11.95 0.43 0.42
N TYR A 134 12.30 -0.77 0.89
CA TYR A 134 13.20 -1.69 0.23
C TYR A 134 12.39 -2.81 -0.45
N VAL A 135 12.40 -2.84 -1.78
CA VAL A 135 11.87 -3.98 -2.53
C VAL A 135 12.97 -5.04 -2.60
N LEU A 136 12.65 -6.25 -2.14
CA LEU A 136 13.61 -7.34 -2.11
C LEU A 136 13.28 -8.33 -3.24
N THR A 137 14.25 -8.56 -4.11
CA THR A 137 14.15 -9.53 -5.19
C THR A 137 14.96 -10.78 -4.83
N SER A 138 14.52 -11.96 -5.31
CA SER A 138 15.32 -13.17 -5.22
C SER A 138 16.52 -13.01 -6.15
N GLY A 139 17.70 -12.67 -5.58
CA GLY A 139 18.95 -12.64 -6.32
C GLY A 139 19.30 -14.02 -6.86
N SER A 140 20.09 -14.10 -7.94
CA SER A 140 20.62 -15.35 -8.50
C SER A 140 21.45 -16.19 -7.50
N THR A 141 21.92 -15.56 -6.42
CA THR A 141 22.66 -16.17 -5.31
C THR A 141 21.76 -16.68 -4.17
N GLY A 142 20.43 -16.54 -4.30
CA GLY A 142 19.47 -16.96 -3.27
C GLY A 142 19.31 -15.97 -2.11
N GLU A 143 20.15 -14.92 -2.00
CA GLU A 143 19.99 -13.87 -1.01
C GLU A 143 19.17 -12.70 -1.55
N PRO A 144 18.14 -12.21 -0.80
CA PRO A 144 17.35 -11.06 -1.22
C PRO A 144 18.18 -9.78 -1.29
N VAL A 145 18.27 -9.18 -2.47
CA VAL A 145 18.93 -7.88 -2.65
C VAL A 145 17.91 -6.76 -2.43
N PRO A 146 18.14 -5.85 -1.46
CA PRO A 146 17.25 -4.72 -1.24
C PRO A 146 17.49 -3.60 -2.25
N HIS A 147 16.43 -3.19 -2.93
CA HIS A 147 16.42 -2.07 -3.86
C HIS A 147 15.70 -0.88 -3.21
N PRO A 148 16.39 0.21 -2.86
CA PRO A 148 15.77 1.37 -2.23
C PRO A 148 14.78 2.05 -3.18
N LYS A 149 13.64 2.44 -2.64
CA LYS A 149 12.60 3.22 -3.31
C LYS A 149 12.40 4.53 -2.54
N HIS A 150 12.84 5.63 -3.13
CA HIS A 150 12.70 6.96 -2.55
C HIS A 150 11.31 7.51 -2.78
N TRP A 151 10.77 8.20 -1.76
CA TRP A 151 9.40 8.72 -1.79
C TRP A 151 9.14 9.63 -2.99
N GLY A 152 10.05 10.54 -3.29
CA GLY A 152 9.94 11.46 -4.43
C GLY A 152 9.76 10.73 -5.77
N LEU A 153 10.53 9.66 -6.00
CA LEU A 153 10.41 8.86 -7.21
C LEU A 153 9.10 8.08 -7.25
N LEU A 154 8.66 7.53 -6.12
CA LEU A 154 7.38 6.82 -6.04
C LEU A 154 6.20 7.75 -6.32
N VAL A 155 6.22 8.97 -5.77
CA VAL A 155 5.21 10.01 -6.05
C VAL A 155 5.20 10.38 -7.53
N ALA A 156 6.38 10.62 -8.13
CA ALA A 156 6.49 10.96 -9.54
C ALA A 156 5.97 9.85 -10.45
N ASN A 157 6.34 8.59 -10.16
CA ASN A 157 5.89 7.42 -10.90
C ASN A 157 4.37 7.23 -10.80
N ALA A 158 3.80 7.30 -9.59
CA ALA A 158 2.35 7.14 -9.40
C ALA A 158 1.54 8.22 -10.14
N LYS A 159 2.01 9.47 -10.14
CA LYS A 159 1.38 10.57 -10.89
C LYS A 159 1.52 10.38 -12.40
N ALA A 160 2.66 9.93 -12.89
CA ALA A 160 2.88 9.64 -14.30
C ALA A 160 2.01 8.47 -14.78
N GLU A 161 1.93 7.38 -13.99
CA GLU A 161 1.04 6.25 -14.26
C GLU A 161 -0.42 6.69 -14.28
N ALA A 162 -0.87 7.46 -13.29
CA ALA A 162 -2.24 7.98 -13.23
C ALA A 162 -2.59 8.82 -14.45
N SER A 163 -1.72 9.76 -14.85
CA SER A 163 -1.89 10.59 -16.05
C SER A 163 -1.97 9.74 -17.32
N ARG A 164 -1.10 8.75 -17.46
CA ARG A 164 -1.08 7.85 -18.62
C ARG A 164 -2.36 7.03 -18.71
N LEU A 165 -2.79 6.42 -17.61
CA LEU A 165 -4.00 5.60 -17.56
C LEU A 165 -5.25 6.45 -17.83
N ALA A 166 -5.35 7.63 -17.23
CA ALA A 166 -6.46 8.57 -17.48
C ALA A 166 -6.56 8.92 -18.98
N SER A 167 -5.42 9.29 -19.60
CA SER A 167 -5.35 9.57 -21.03
C SER A 167 -5.80 8.40 -21.91
N MET A 168 -5.41 7.16 -21.56
CA MET A 168 -5.79 5.95 -22.31
C MET A 168 -7.30 5.69 -22.30
N VAL A 169 -8.00 6.12 -21.25
CA VAL A 169 -9.47 5.96 -21.12
C VAL A 169 -10.23 7.26 -21.38
N GLY A 170 -9.56 8.28 -21.94
CA GLY A 170 -10.19 9.55 -22.34
C GLY A 170 -10.66 10.41 -21.16
N ARG A 171 -9.99 10.34 -19.98
CA ARG A 171 -10.33 11.09 -18.77
C ARG A 171 -9.25 12.09 -18.41
N ALA A 172 -9.61 13.11 -17.64
CA ALA A 172 -8.64 14.08 -17.09
C ALA A 172 -7.81 13.48 -15.96
N ASP A 173 -8.43 12.59 -15.16
CA ASP A 173 -7.82 11.94 -14.00
C ASP A 173 -8.46 10.56 -13.75
N LEU A 174 -8.02 9.88 -12.69
CA LEU A 174 -8.56 8.57 -12.25
C LEU A 174 -9.64 8.70 -11.15
N GLY A 175 -10.12 9.91 -10.87
CA GLY A 175 -11.18 10.13 -9.88
C GLY A 175 -12.42 9.29 -10.18
N GLY A 176 -12.93 8.58 -9.16
CA GLY A 176 -14.08 7.70 -9.29
C GLY A 176 -13.81 6.33 -9.95
N ILE A 177 -12.57 6.04 -10.38
CA ILE A 177 -12.21 4.70 -10.86
C ILE A 177 -11.95 3.78 -9.67
N ALA A 178 -12.66 2.63 -9.65
CA ALA A 178 -12.45 1.57 -8.67
C ALA A 178 -11.45 0.53 -9.21
N LEU A 179 -10.38 0.29 -8.46
CA LEU A 179 -9.34 -0.69 -8.78
C LEU A 179 -9.64 -2.02 -8.08
N VAL A 180 -9.67 -3.10 -8.81
CA VAL A 180 -9.64 -4.46 -8.26
C VAL A 180 -8.27 -5.06 -8.61
N ALA A 181 -7.53 -5.55 -7.61
CA ALA A 181 -6.18 -6.05 -7.84
C ALA A 181 -6.00 -7.48 -7.35
N THR A 182 -5.59 -8.37 -8.27
CA THR A 182 -5.22 -9.76 -7.95
C THR A 182 -3.80 -9.88 -7.41
N VAL A 183 -2.97 -8.86 -7.67
CA VAL A 183 -1.56 -8.82 -7.26
C VAL A 183 -1.40 -8.42 -5.80
N PRO A 184 -0.48 -9.05 -5.05
CA PRO A 184 -0.22 -8.67 -3.66
C PRO A 184 0.32 -7.24 -3.53
N PRO A 185 -0.08 -6.49 -2.47
CA PRO A 185 0.35 -5.10 -2.29
C PRO A 185 1.84 -4.94 -1.97
N GLN A 186 2.52 -5.97 -1.47
CA GLN A 186 3.96 -5.96 -1.20
C GLN A 186 4.82 -6.22 -2.44
N HIS A 187 4.25 -6.70 -3.55
CA HIS A 187 4.99 -6.83 -4.81
C HIS A 187 4.97 -5.51 -5.56
N MET A 188 6.08 -5.15 -6.22
CA MET A 188 6.25 -3.84 -6.84
C MET A 188 5.08 -3.43 -7.73
N TYR A 189 4.58 -4.34 -8.58
CA TYR A 189 3.42 -4.07 -9.44
C TYR A 189 2.14 -3.77 -8.62
N GLY A 190 1.82 -4.59 -7.59
CA GLY A 190 0.68 -4.33 -6.72
C GLY A 190 0.87 -3.08 -5.85
N PHE A 191 2.10 -2.81 -5.43
CA PHE A 191 2.46 -1.64 -4.64
C PHE A 191 2.23 -0.34 -5.43
N GLU A 192 2.79 -0.22 -6.62
CA GLU A 192 2.66 0.98 -7.47
C GLU A 192 1.25 1.09 -8.06
N SER A 193 0.80 0.09 -8.84
CA SER A 193 -0.43 0.18 -9.63
C SER A 193 -1.71 -0.06 -8.85
N SER A 194 -1.66 -0.28 -7.53
CA SER A 194 -2.87 -0.32 -6.72
C SER A 194 -2.78 0.59 -5.49
N VAL A 195 -1.80 0.40 -4.60
CA VAL A 195 -1.70 1.16 -3.35
C VAL A 195 -1.33 2.62 -3.63
N LEU A 196 -0.20 2.87 -4.28
CA LEU A 196 0.26 4.23 -4.56
C LEU A 196 -0.64 4.94 -5.59
N LEU A 197 -1.18 4.23 -6.57
CA LEU A 197 -2.10 4.79 -7.54
C LEU A 197 -3.40 5.30 -6.87
N ALA A 198 -3.89 4.64 -5.83
CA ALA A 198 -5.04 5.13 -5.06
C ALA A 198 -4.66 6.28 -4.12
N MET A 199 -3.51 6.21 -3.44
CA MET A 199 -3.08 7.26 -2.52
C MET A 199 -2.76 8.57 -3.25
N LEU A 200 -2.13 8.52 -4.42
CA LEU A 200 -1.52 9.66 -5.10
C LEU A 200 -2.12 9.97 -6.48
N GLY A 201 -2.77 9.00 -7.11
CA GLY A 201 -3.25 9.09 -8.49
C GLY A 201 -4.76 9.30 -8.62
N GLY A 202 -5.52 9.34 -7.53
CA GLY A 202 -6.95 9.68 -7.56
C GLY A 202 -7.92 8.50 -7.60
N ALA A 203 -7.47 7.28 -7.93
CA ALA A 203 -8.30 6.08 -7.92
C ALA A 203 -8.62 5.59 -6.49
N ALA A 204 -9.42 4.51 -6.37
CA ALA A 204 -9.71 3.86 -5.09
C ALA A 204 -9.67 2.33 -5.26
N PHE A 205 -8.93 1.60 -4.42
CA PHE A 205 -8.82 0.14 -4.54
C PHE A 205 -9.88 -0.62 -3.72
N GLU A 206 -10.28 -1.79 -4.20
CA GLU A 206 -10.97 -2.80 -3.39
C GLU A 206 -9.97 -3.47 -2.43
N VAL A 207 -10.33 -3.64 -1.17
CA VAL A 207 -9.41 -4.05 -0.09
C VAL A 207 -8.92 -5.49 -0.20
N GLY A 208 -9.70 -6.36 -0.84
CA GLY A 208 -9.39 -7.78 -0.97
C GLY A 208 -8.29 -8.08 -1.98
N ARG A 209 -7.98 -9.36 -2.05
CA ARG A 209 -7.06 -9.94 -3.02
C ARG A 209 -7.73 -11.16 -3.66
N PRO A 210 -8.67 -10.96 -4.61
CA PRO A 210 -9.33 -12.06 -5.29
C PRO A 210 -8.31 -12.87 -6.09
N PHE A 211 -8.44 -14.20 -6.07
CA PHE A 211 -7.50 -15.10 -6.72
C PHE A 211 -8.18 -15.94 -7.80
N TYR A 212 -9.32 -16.57 -7.49
CA TYR A 212 -10.06 -17.38 -8.46
C TYR A 212 -10.94 -16.51 -9.36
N PRO A 213 -11.26 -16.97 -10.60
CA PRO A 213 -12.10 -16.22 -11.53
C PRO A 213 -13.42 -15.72 -10.93
N ALA A 214 -14.11 -16.56 -10.18
CA ALA A 214 -15.36 -16.20 -9.53
C ALA A 214 -15.17 -15.08 -8.49
N ASP A 215 -14.07 -15.12 -7.73
CA ASP A 215 -13.75 -14.09 -6.73
C ASP A 215 -13.42 -12.75 -7.41
N ILE A 216 -12.72 -12.78 -8.55
CA ILE A 216 -12.38 -11.59 -9.33
C ILE A 216 -13.65 -10.93 -9.87
N VAL A 217 -14.56 -11.71 -10.45
CA VAL A 217 -15.86 -11.23 -10.95
C VAL A 217 -16.65 -10.63 -9.79
N ALA A 218 -16.79 -11.35 -8.68
CA ALA A 218 -17.51 -10.89 -7.49
C ALA A 218 -16.90 -9.60 -6.90
N ALA A 219 -15.57 -9.45 -6.91
CA ALA A 219 -14.91 -8.23 -6.46
C ALA A 219 -15.20 -7.04 -7.40
N LEU A 220 -15.17 -7.28 -8.71
CA LEU A 220 -15.53 -6.26 -9.70
C LEU A 220 -17.00 -5.82 -9.57
N GLU A 221 -17.91 -6.75 -9.30
CA GLU A 221 -19.35 -6.42 -9.14
C GLU A 221 -19.64 -5.60 -7.88
N ARG A 222 -18.86 -5.79 -6.81
CA ARG A 222 -19.02 -5.06 -5.54
C ARG A 222 -18.62 -3.60 -5.58
N VAL A 223 -17.78 -3.18 -6.52
CA VAL A 223 -17.33 -1.80 -6.63
C VAL A 223 -18.05 -1.05 -7.74
N PRO A 224 -18.20 0.30 -7.64
CA PRO A 224 -18.89 1.08 -8.67
C PRO A 224 -18.09 1.12 -9.97
N ALA A 225 -18.80 1.33 -11.08
CA ALA A 225 -18.17 1.67 -12.37
C ALA A 225 -17.75 3.17 -12.37
N PRO A 226 -16.72 3.55 -13.12
CA PRO A 226 -15.85 2.70 -13.93
C PRO A 226 -14.86 1.88 -13.11
N ARG A 227 -14.50 0.70 -13.60
CA ARG A 227 -13.66 -0.28 -12.92
C ARG A 227 -12.38 -0.54 -13.70
N MET A 228 -11.28 -0.80 -12.99
CA MET A 228 -10.00 -1.20 -13.57
C MET A 228 -9.50 -2.46 -12.86
N LEU A 229 -9.10 -3.47 -13.62
CA LEU A 229 -8.50 -4.70 -13.10
C LEU A 229 -6.97 -4.62 -13.21
N VAL A 230 -6.30 -4.65 -12.06
CA VAL A 230 -4.83 -4.73 -11.94
C VAL A 230 -4.47 -6.22 -11.73
N THR A 231 -3.97 -6.86 -12.78
CA THR A 231 -3.83 -8.32 -12.78
C THR A 231 -2.61 -8.79 -13.57
N THR A 232 -2.30 -10.07 -13.46
CA THR A 232 -1.23 -10.72 -14.21
C THR A 232 -1.80 -11.48 -15.41
N PRO A 233 -0.97 -11.80 -16.43
CA PRO A 233 -1.38 -12.65 -17.55
C PRO A 233 -1.95 -14.00 -17.11
N PHE A 234 -1.47 -14.55 -15.98
CA PHE A 234 -1.98 -15.80 -15.42
C PHE A 234 -3.47 -15.71 -15.05
N HIS A 235 -3.86 -14.71 -14.26
CA HIS A 235 -5.26 -14.51 -13.86
C HIS A 235 -6.12 -14.08 -15.05
N LEU A 236 -5.58 -13.23 -15.94
CA LEU A 236 -6.31 -12.79 -17.12
C LEU A 236 -6.64 -13.96 -18.06
N LYS A 237 -5.70 -14.88 -18.23
CA LYS A 237 -5.93 -16.11 -19.01
C LYS A 237 -7.00 -17.01 -18.38
N ALA A 238 -7.05 -17.09 -17.05
CA ALA A 238 -8.05 -17.89 -16.34
C ALA A 238 -9.48 -17.28 -16.39
N LEU A 239 -9.61 -15.99 -16.72
CA LEU A 239 -10.90 -15.31 -16.92
C LEU A 239 -11.47 -15.47 -18.34
N GLN A 240 -10.70 -16.03 -19.27
CA GLN A 240 -11.19 -16.33 -20.61
C GLN A 240 -12.10 -17.55 -20.57
N PRO A 241 -13.22 -17.57 -21.31
CA PRO A 241 -14.13 -18.69 -21.42
C PRO A 241 -13.47 -19.90 -22.09
#